data_62ee46e2c545abdbebcee5044165ef5c
#
_entry.id   62ee46e2c545abdbebcee5044165ef5c
#
_cell.length_a   1.000
_cell.length_b   1.000
_cell.length_c   1.000
_cell.angle_alpha   90.00
_cell.angle_beta   90.00
_cell.angle_gamma   90.00
#
_symmetry.space_group_name_H-M   'P 1'
#
loop_
_entity.id
_entity.type
_entity.pdbx_description
1 polymer ?
#
loop_
_entity_poly.entity_id
_entity_poly.type
_entity_poly.pdbx_seq_one_letter_code
_entity_poly.pdbx_strand_id
1 'polypeptide(L)'
;MTRLEVCNVQCRINDRVIVDDVSFTAEPGKLTAIVGVNGVGKSTLLRSIAGVRQFNSGDVLLDGTSVTDYTPMQRARLMAFVGQEESPSPDLLLGEMVALGRTPHRKPWQVGQRSERRIIRDSLALVGLDHLIDRRCDHLSGGERRRAVIARGLAQGADLIMLDEPTNHLDVRHQLMLLDTLRASGQTVVATTH
;
A
#
# COMPACT_ATOMS: atom_id res chain seq x y z
N MET A 1 14.46 4.00 -5.30
CA MET A 1 13.95 2.67 -4.83
C MET A 1 14.46 2.47 -3.42
N THR A 2 13.60 2.24 -2.48
CA THR A 2 13.91 2.19 -1.05
C THR A 2 14.13 0.76 -0.57
N ARG A 3 15.18 0.54 0.21
CA ARG A 3 15.42 -0.69 0.97
C ARG A 3 14.69 -0.62 2.29
N LEU A 4 13.95 -1.68 2.63
CA LEU A 4 13.30 -1.82 3.93
C LEU A 4 14.04 -2.87 4.74
N GLU A 5 14.40 -2.52 5.97
CA GLU A 5 14.97 -3.43 6.95
C GLU A 5 14.08 -3.45 8.19
N VAL A 6 13.68 -4.64 8.61
CA VAL A 6 12.89 -4.88 9.82
C VAL A 6 13.77 -5.66 10.78
N CYS A 7 13.99 -5.14 11.98
CA CYS A 7 14.96 -5.64 12.95
C CYS A 7 14.29 -5.95 14.29
N ASN A 8 14.14 -7.22 14.62
CA ASN A 8 13.65 -7.74 15.91
C ASN A 8 12.33 -7.08 16.36
N VAL A 9 11.40 -6.85 15.39
CA VAL A 9 10.14 -6.16 15.66
C VAL A 9 9.20 -7.04 16.46
N GLN A 10 8.70 -6.48 17.57
CA GLN A 10 7.64 -7.08 18.40
C GLN A 10 6.41 -6.17 18.40
N CYS A 11 5.23 -6.76 18.24
CA CYS A 11 3.94 -6.06 18.34
C CYS A 11 3.03 -6.74 19.34
N ARG A 12 2.38 -5.95 20.20
CA ARG A 12 1.40 -6.44 21.19
C ARG A 12 0.04 -5.79 20.97
N ILE A 13 -1.00 -6.53 21.30
CA ILE A 13 -2.38 -6.05 21.36
C ILE A 13 -2.97 -6.49 22.70
N ASN A 14 -3.38 -5.53 23.55
CA ASN A 14 -3.94 -5.82 24.86
C ASN A 14 -3.08 -6.84 25.63
N ASP A 15 -1.81 -6.53 25.82
CA ASP A 15 -0.80 -7.35 26.51
C ASP A 15 -0.47 -8.71 25.86
N ARG A 16 -1.17 -9.13 24.83
CA ARG A 16 -0.83 -10.33 24.07
C ARG A 16 0.18 -9.99 22.97
N VAL A 17 1.29 -10.74 22.93
CA VAL A 17 2.25 -10.70 21.83
C VAL A 17 1.58 -11.31 20.59
N ILE A 18 1.53 -10.54 19.51
CA ILE A 18 0.95 -10.93 18.21
C ILE A 18 2.06 -11.19 17.19
N VAL A 19 3.09 -10.38 17.23
CA VAL A 19 4.30 -10.52 16.42
C VAL A 19 5.47 -10.54 17.40
N ASP A 20 6.36 -11.51 17.25
CA ASP A 20 7.47 -11.70 18.17
C ASP A 20 8.78 -11.88 17.38
N ASP A 21 9.74 -11.01 17.63
CA ASP A 21 11.12 -11.06 17.13
C ASP A 21 11.24 -11.26 15.60
N VAL A 22 10.50 -10.49 14.83
CA VAL A 22 10.51 -10.59 13.37
C VAL A 22 11.59 -9.71 12.77
N SER A 23 12.47 -10.33 11.96
CA SER A 23 13.52 -9.65 11.20
C SER A 23 13.50 -10.11 9.74
N PHE A 24 13.56 -9.16 8.80
CA PHE A 24 13.74 -9.42 7.37
C PHE A 24 14.18 -8.17 6.63
N THR A 25 14.65 -8.36 5.40
CA THR A 25 14.98 -7.25 4.48
C THR A 25 14.17 -7.40 3.20
N ALA A 26 13.58 -6.30 2.74
CA ALA A 26 13.01 -6.19 1.41
C ALA A 26 13.97 -5.37 0.51
N GLU A 27 14.52 -6.04 -0.49
CA GLU A 27 15.50 -5.45 -1.39
C GLU A 27 14.86 -4.47 -2.38
N PRO A 28 15.56 -3.39 -2.75
CA PRO A 28 15.06 -2.40 -3.69
C PRO A 28 14.57 -3.01 -5.00
N GLY A 29 13.37 -2.59 -5.44
CA GLY A 29 12.75 -3.03 -6.68
C GLY A 29 12.31 -4.50 -6.72
N LYS A 30 12.33 -5.21 -5.59
CA LYS A 30 11.88 -6.61 -5.50
C LYS A 30 10.55 -6.73 -4.80
N LEU A 31 9.84 -7.83 -5.10
CA LEU A 31 8.63 -8.25 -4.40
C LEU A 31 9.01 -9.25 -3.30
N THR A 32 8.72 -8.88 -2.06
CA THR A 32 8.88 -9.72 -0.87
C THR A 32 7.50 -10.17 -0.39
N ALA A 33 7.29 -11.48 -0.26
CA ALA A 33 6.04 -12.05 0.23
C ALA A 33 6.18 -12.48 1.69
N ILE A 34 5.26 -12.05 2.55
CA ILE A 34 5.09 -12.53 3.92
C ILE A 34 3.97 -13.56 3.91
N VAL A 35 4.32 -14.83 4.05
CA VAL A 35 3.39 -15.96 3.98
C VAL A 35 3.07 -16.49 5.37
N GLY A 36 1.84 -16.87 5.61
CA GLY A 36 1.44 -17.48 6.88
C GLY A 36 -0.08 -17.62 7.00
N VAL A 37 -0.52 -18.45 7.95
CA VAL A 37 -1.94 -18.71 8.20
C VAL A 37 -2.70 -17.44 8.64
N ASN A 38 -4.02 -17.48 8.54
CA ASN A 38 -4.86 -16.37 9.00
C ASN A 38 -4.73 -16.15 10.51
N GLY A 39 -4.72 -14.88 10.93
CA GLY A 39 -4.62 -14.51 12.34
C GLY A 39 -3.21 -14.61 12.95
N VAL A 40 -2.16 -14.99 12.19
CA VAL A 40 -0.79 -15.11 12.72
C VAL A 40 -0.11 -13.74 12.98
N GLY A 41 -0.74 -12.63 12.58
CA GLY A 41 -0.20 -11.29 12.83
C GLY A 41 0.37 -10.58 11.60
N LYS A 42 0.24 -11.12 10.37
CA LYS A 42 0.76 -10.49 9.13
C LYS A 42 0.31 -9.04 8.96
N SER A 43 -1.00 -8.78 9.06
CA SER A 43 -1.58 -7.43 8.95
C SER A 43 -1.13 -6.51 10.09
N THR A 44 -0.93 -7.05 11.30
CA THR A 44 -0.39 -6.31 12.44
C THR A 44 1.05 -5.87 12.17
N LEU A 45 1.88 -6.78 11.68
CA LEU A 45 3.26 -6.48 11.29
C LEU A 45 3.30 -5.40 10.19
N LEU A 46 2.54 -5.58 9.11
CA LEU A 46 2.51 -4.60 8.02
C LEU A 46 2.07 -3.20 8.49
N ARG A 47 1.02 -3.12 9.30
CA ARG A 47 0.53 -1.84 9.86
C ARG A 47 1.56 -1.19 10.77
N SER A 48 2.34 -1.99 11.49
CA SER A 48 3.41 -1.48 12.36
C SER A 48 4.58 -0.97 11.54
N ILE A 49 5.02 -1.68 10.51
CA ILE A 49 6.05 -1.22 9.56
C ILE A 49 5.59 0.08 8.87
N ALA A 50 4.32 0.16 8.47
CA ALA A 50 3.74 1.37 7.86
C ALA A 50 3.63 2.56 8.82
N GLY A 51 3.86 2.35 10.11
CA GLY A 51 3.67 3.37 11.13
C GLY A 51 2.20 3.78 11.33
N VAL A 52 1.26 2.94 10.89
CA VAL A 52 -0.18 3.06 11.19
C VAL A 52 -0.45 2.59 12.63
N ARG A 53 0.39 1.68 13.11
CA ARG A 53 0.39 1.17 14.48
C ARG A 53 1.82 1.26 15.05
N GLN A 54 1.94 1.52 16.34
CA GLN A 54 3.23 1.44 17.01
C GLN A 54 3.63 -0.02 17.23
N PHE A 55 4.91 -0.33 17.08
CA PHE A 55 5.53 -1.56 17.55
C PHE A 55 6.11 -1.36 18.96
N ASN A 56 6.29 -2.44 19.72
CA ASN A 56 6.71 -2.39 21.13
C ASN A 56 8.23 -2.41 21.29
N SER A 57 8.93 -3.11 20.42
CA SER A 57 10.40 -3.15 20.38
C SER A 57 10.88 -3.48 18.98
N GLY A 58 12.19 -3.37 18.78
CA GLY A 58 12.83 -3.51 17.48
C GLY A 58 12.92 -2.19 16.73
N ASP A 59 13.29 -2.23 15.46
CA ASP A 59 13.36 -1.06 14.60
C ASP A 59 12.93 -1.40 13.17
N VAL A 60 12.50 -0.38 12.44
CA VAL A 60 12.17 -0.45 11.01
C VAL A 60 12.91 0.66 10.30
N LEU A 61 13.79 0.29 9.37
CA LEU A 61 14.65 1.25 8.67
C LEU A 61 14.26 1.35 7.19
N LEU A 62 14.22 2.57 6.69
CA LEU A 62 14.14 2.89 5.27
C LEU A 62 15.48 3.50 4.84
N ASP A 63 16.23 2.79 3.99
CA ASP A 63 17.57 3.18 3.56
C ASP A 63 18.50 3.54 4.75
N GLY A 64 18.43 2.76 5.83
CA GLY A 64 19.23 2.93 7.04
C GLY A 64 18.72 3.98 8.02
N THR A 65 17.62 4.68 7.75
CA THR A 65 17.00 5.66 8.64
C THR A 65 15.74 5.08 9.28
N SER A 66 15.58 5.20 10.60
CA SER A 66 14.41 4.69 11.31
C SER A 66 13.12 5.37 10.83
N VAL A 67 12.05 4.58 10.66
CA VAL A 67 10.72 5.11 10.28
C VAL A 67 10.17 6.07 11.34
N THR A 68 10.66 6.01 12.57
CA THR A 68 10.26 6.91 13.66
C THR A 68 10.85 8.30 13.52
N ASP A 69 11.94 8.45 12.76
CA ASP A 69 12.61 9.73 12.52
C ASP A 69 11.93 10.58 11.43
N TYR A 70 11.05 9.96 10.65
CA TYR A 70 10.29 10.65 9.62
C TYR A 70 8.99 11.22 10.16
N THR A 71 8.66 12.44 9.76
CA THR A 71 7.30 12.95 9.93
C THR A 71 6.29 12.11 9.16
N PRO A 72 5.00 12.06 9.56
CA PRO A 72 3.99 11.32 8.81
C PRO A 72 3.93 11.65 7.31
N MET A 73 4.14 12.92 6.96
CA MET A 73 4.14 13.38 5.55
C MET A 73 5.38 12.89 4.79
N GLN A 74 6.56 12.91 5.40
CA GLN A 74 7.79 12.39 4.81
C GLN A 74 7.66 10.88 4.59
N ARG A 75 7.21 10.13 5.60
CA ARG A 75 6.98 8.69 5.51
C ARG A 75 5.97 8.35 4.42
N ALA A 76 4.86 9.09 4.30
CA ALA A 76 3.87 8.88 3.25
C ALA A 76 4.39 9.16 1.83
N ARG A 77 5.51 9.87 1.65
CA ARG A 77 6.17 10.03 0.35
C ARG A 77 7.08 8.86 -0.01
N LEU A 78 7.61 8.17 1.00
CA LEU A 78 8.54 7.06 0.83
C LEU A 78 7.82 5.71 0.77
N MET A 79 6.67 5.59 1.46
CA MET A 79 6.01 4.33 1.70
C MET A 79 4.49 4.46 1.59
N ALA A 80 3.89 3.64 0.74
CA ALA A 80 2.44 3.49 0.61
C ALA A 80 1.97 2.22 1.33
N PHE A 81 0.82 2.29 2.00
CA PHE A 81 0.18 1.14 2.62
C PHE A 81 -1.25 0.97 2.11
N VAL A 82 -1.57 -0.24 1.67
CA VAL A 82 -2.90 -0.65 1.20
C VAL A 82 -3.42 -1.76 2.11
N GLY A 83 -4.36 -1.41 2.97
CA GLY A 83 -4.97 -2.34 3.92
C GLY A 83 -5.97 -3.29 3.27
N GLN A 84 -6.29 -4.40 3.96
CA GLN A 84 -7.23 -5.41 3.51
C GLN A 84 -8.69 -4.90 3.48
N GLU A 85 -9.11 -4.19 4.52
CA GLU A 85 -10.50 -3.75 4.75
C GLU A 85 -10.83 -2.35 4.21
N GLU A 86 -9.92 -1.78 3.41
CA GLU A 86 -10.16 -0.47 2.84
C GLU A 86 -11.26 -0.52 1.78
N SER A 87 -12.30 0.27 1.96
CA SER A 87 -13.35 0.47 0.98
C SER A 87 -13.32 1.90 0.45
N PRO A 88 -13.51 2.10 -0.87
CA PRO A 88 -13.68 3.43 -1.43
C PRO A 88 -14.89 4.14 -0.81
N SER A 89 -14.78 5.45 -0.59
CA SER A 89 -15.93 6.25 -0.19
C SER A 89 -17.02 6.20 -1.27
N PRO A 90 -18.27 5.88 -0.91
CA PRO A 90 -19.35 5.66 -1.88
C PRO A 90 -19.66 6.91 -2.71
N ASP A 91 -19.50 8.10 -2.16
CA ASP A 91 -19.88 9.36 -2.80
C ASP A 91 -18.85 9.91 -3.79
N LEU A 92 -17.66 9.31 -3.86
CA LEU A 92 -16.60 9.77 -4.76
C LEU A 92 -16.68 9.10 -6.11
N LEU A 93 -16.23 9.82 -7.15
CA LEU A 93 -15.84 9.23 -8.41
C LEU A 93 -14.54 8.44 -8.25
N LEU A 94 -14.37 7.40 -9.04
CA LEU A 94 -13.17 6.56 -9.00
C LEU A 94 -11.87 7.39 -9.15
N GLY A 95 -11.85 8.33 -10.09
CA GLY A 95 -10.71 9.24 -10.28
C GLY A 95 -10.43 10.12 -9.06
N GLU A 96 -11.46 10.59 -8.38
CA GLU A 96 -11.33 11.39 -7.16
C GLU A 96 -10.78 10.55 -6.00
N MET A 97 -11.26 9.34 -5.84
CA MET A 97 -10.78 8.41 -4.83
C MET A 97 -9.29 8.08 -5.03
N VAL A 98 -8.87 7.81 -6.28
CA VAL A 98 -7.45 7.57 -6.59
C VAL A 98 -6.61 8.82 -6.37
N ALA A 99 -7.16 10.03 -6.64
CA ALA A 99 -6.49 11.30 -6.38
C ALA A 99 -6.17 11.54 -4.89
N LEU A 100 -6.88 10.91 -3.95
CA LEU A 100 -6.55 10.96 -2.52
C LEU A 100 -5.15 10.37 -2.24
N GLY A 101 -4.70 9.41 -3.04
CA GLY A 101 -3.33 8.88 -2.97
C GLY A 101 -2.26 9.96 -3.17
N ARG A 102 -2.56 11.02 -3.87
CA ARG A 102 -1.64 12.14 -4.15
C ARG A 102 -1.51 13.16 -2.99
N THR A 103 -2.29 12.99 -1.93
CA THR A 103 -2.30 13.90 -0.77
C THR A 103 -0.88 14.23 -0.24
N PRO A 104 0.07 13.29 -0.11
CA PRO A 104 1.42 13.60 0.40
C PRO A 104 2.22 14.54 -0.50
N HIS A 105 1.85 14.69 -1.77
CA HIS A 105 2.57 15.49 -2.77
C HIS A 105 1.88 16.82 -3.09
N ARG A 106 0.61 16.99 -2.67
CA ARG A 106 -0.17 18.19 -3.01
C ARG A 106 0.16 19.34 -2.07
N LYS A 107 0.38 20.50 -2.63
CA LYS A 107 0.42 21.76 -1.87
C LYS A 107 -1.00 22.34 -1.78
N PRO A 108 -1.37 23.04 -0.69
CA PRO A 108 -2.74 23.55 -0.47
C PRO A 108 -3.30 24.42 -1.62
N TRP A 109 -2.42 25.08 -2.38
CA TRP A 109 -2.77 25.97 -3.49
C TRP A 109 -2.65 25.32 -4.89
N GLN A 110 -2.28 24.05 -4.98
CA GLN A 110 -2.15 23.34 -6.26
C GLN A 110 -3.42 22.52 -6.52
N VAL A 111 -4.31 23.04 -7.35
CA VAL A 111 -5.52 22.35 -7.78
C VAL A 111 -5.42 22.01 -9.26
N GLY A 112 -5.65 20.74 -9.61
CA GLY A 112 -5.97 20.31 -10.98
C GLY A 112 -4.83 20.31 -12.00
N GLN A 113 -3.57 20.10 -11.60
CA GLN A 113 -2.46 20.04 -12.56
C GLN A 113 -2.63 18.87 -13.55
N ARG A 114 -2.29 19.10 -14.82
CA ARG A 114 -2.35 18.06 -15.89
C ARG A 114 -1.52 16.83 -15.55
N SER A 115 -0.38 17.00 -14.86
CA SER A 115 0.48 15.92 -14.37
C SER A 115 -0.22 15.00 -13.37
N GLU A 116 -1.00 15.56 -12.43
CA GLU A 116 -1.76 14.78 -11.44
C GLU A 116 -2.83 13.91 -12.12
N ARG A 117 -3.57 14.49 -13.08
CA ARG A 117 -4.57 13.71 -13.85
C ARG A 117 -3.95 12.56 -14.64
N ARG A 118 -2.74 12.74 -15.16
CA ARG A 118 -1.99 11.68 -15.83
C ARG A 118 -1.63 10.56 -14.87
N ILE A 119 -1.05 10.88 -13.70
CA ILE A 119 -0.69 9.88 -12.68
C ILE A 119 -1.92 9.06 -12.27
N ILE A 120 -3.07 9.71 -12.04
CA ILE A 120 -4.32 9.03 -11.67
C ILE A 120 -4.75 8.07 -12.78
N ARG A 121 -4.76 8.52 -14.04
CA ARG A 121 -5.15 7.67 -15.18
C ARG A 121 -4.20 6.52 -15.38
N ASP A 122 -2.89 6.76 -15.32
CA ASP A 122 -1.85 5.74 -15.46
C ASP A 122 -1.98 4.69 -14.35
N SER A 123 -2.23 5.11 -13.10
CA SER A 123 -2.46 4.19 -11.96
C SER A 123 -3.73 3.34 -12.14
N LEU A 124 -4.80 3.90 -12.70
CA LEU A 124 -6.02 3.16 -13.02
C LEU A 124 -5.78 2.19 -14.17
N ALA A 125 -5.03 2.58 -15.20
CA ALA A 125 -4.69 1.72 -16.32
C ALA A 125 -3.88 0.49 -15.89
N LEU A 126 -2.96 0.65 -14.93
CA LEU A 126 -2.19 -0.46 -14.36
C LEU A 126 -3.05 -1.57 -13.75
N VAL A 127 -4.24 -1.23 -13.26
CA VAL A 127 -5.19 -2.19 -12.68
C VAL A 127 -6.42 -2.45 -13.57
N GLY A 128 -6.41 -1.95 -14.83
CA GLY A 128 -7.48 -2.15 -15.82
C GLY A 128 -8.78 -1.42 -15.51
N LEU A 129 -8.72 -0.24 -14.87
CA LEU A 129 -9.90 0.53 -14.46
C LEU A 129 -9.95 1.96 -15.05
N ASP A 130 -9.07 2.32 -15.97
CA ASP A 130 -9.00 3.66 -16.56
C ASP A 130 -10.27 4.08 -17.29
N HIS A 131 -10.98 3.11 -17.89
CA HIS A 131 -12.28 3.31 -18.55
C HIS A 131 -13.43 3.62 -17.57
N LEU A 132 -13.22 3.44 -16.26
CA LEU A 132 -14.20 3.69 -15.20
C LEU A 132 -13.88 4.95 -14.36
N ILE A 133 -12.97 5.79 -14.82
CA ILE A 133 -12.45 6.93 -14.02
C ILE A 133 -13.56 7.87 -13.51
N ASP A 134 -14.62 8.06 -14.27
CA ASP A 134 -15.75 8.91 -13.92
C ASP A 134 -16.93 8.15 -13.27
N ARG A 135 -16.73 6.84 -12.97
CA ARG A 135 -17.74 6.02 -12.32
C ARG A 135 -17.76 6.26 -10.82
N ARG A 136 -18.93 6.28 -10.21
CA ARG A 136 -19.09 6.36 -8.75
C ARG A 136 -18.58 5.07 -8.09
N CYS A 137 -17.94 5.22 -6.92
CA CYS A 137 -17.33 4.10 -6.20
C CYS A 137 -18.37 3.09 -5.67
N ASP A 138 -19.60 3.53 -5.37
CA ASP A 138 -20.71 2.64 -4.95
C ASP A 138 -21.18 1.69 -6.08
N HIS A 139 -20.94 2.04 -7.34
CA HIS A 139 -21.30 1.22 -8.49
C HIS A 139 -20.18 0.25 -8.93
N LEU A 140 -19.09 0.17 -8.19
CA LEU A 140 -18.00 -0.77 -8.46
C LEU A 140 -18.32 -2.16 -7.87
N SER A 141 -17.99 -3.22 -8.59
CA SER A 141 -17.97 -4.58 -8.05
C SER A 141 -16.90 -4.73 -6.93
N GLY A 142 -16.97 -5.81 -6.13
CA GLY A 142 -15.98 -6.06 -5.07
C GLY A 142 -14.55 -6.12 -5.60
N GLY A 143 -14.33 -6.82 -6.74
CA GLY A 143 -13.01 -6.90 -7.38
C GLY A 143 -12.54 -5.55 -7.95
N GLU A 144 -13.43 -4.75 -8.54
CA GLU A 144 -13.12 -3.38 -9.01
C GLU A 144 -12.77 -2.48 -7.82
N ARG A 145 -13.53 -2.54 -6.72
CA ARG A 145 -13.20 -1.79 -5.48
C ARG A 145 -11.81 -2.15 -4.96
N ARG A 146 -11.48 -3.45 -4.90
CA ARG A 146 -10.14 -3.87 -4.45
C ARG A 146 -9.04 -3.32 -5.34
N ARG A 147 -9.18 -3.42 -6.67
CA ARG A 147 -8.23 -2.86 -7.62
C ARG A 147 -8.15 -1.33 -7.54
N ALA A 148 -9.27 -0.65 -7.29
CA ALA A 148 -9.30 0.80 -7.11
C ALA A 148 -8.48 1.28 -5.91
N VAL A 149 -8.57 0.57 -4.77
CA VAL A 149 -7.75 0.88 -3.58
C VAL A 149 -6.26 0.66 -3.86
N ILE A 150 -5.92 -0.38 -4.63
CA ILE A 150 -4.53 -0.62 -5.06
C ILE A 150 -4.06 0.51 -6.00
N ALA A 151 -4.90 0.95 -6.96
CA ALA A 151 -4.58 2.08 -7.83
C ALA A 151 -4.31 3.37 -7.02
N ARG A 152 -5.05 3.60 -5.94
CA ARG A 152 -4.80 4.72 -5.02
C ARG A 152 -3.42 4.61 -4.37
N GLY A 153 -3.03 3.40 -3.93
CA GLY A 153 -1.70 3.15 -3.38
C GLY A 153 -0.59 3.38 -4.41
N LEU A 154 -0.78 2.92 -5.65
CA LEU A 154 0.16 3.15 -6.75
C LEU A 154 0.26 4.64 -7.11
N ALA A 155 -0.87 5.35 -7.16
CA ALA A 155 -0.92 6.78 -7.42
C ALA A 155 -0.17 7.62 -6.37
N GLN A 156 0.00 7.11 -5.16
CA GLN A 156 0.82 7.77 -4.14
C GLN A 156 2.26 7.98 -4.63
N GLY A 157 2.79 7.10 -5.49
CA GLY A 157 4.11 7.25 -6.11
C GLY A 157 5.25 7.11 -5.10
N ALA A 158 5.04 6.33 -4.06
CA ALA A 158 6.08 5.98 -3.08
C ALA A 158 7.02 4.92 -3.66
N ASP A 159 8.28 4.92 -3.24
CA ASP A 159 9.27 3.93 -3.68
C ASP A 159 9.02 2.52 -3.10
N LEU A 160 8.38 2.46 -1.93
CA LEU A 160 7.96 1.23 -1.26
C LEU A 160 6.44 1.16 -1.19
N ILE A 161 5.86 0.05 -1.62
CA ILE A 161 4.43 -0.22 -1.45
C ILE A 161 4.21 -1.48 -0.62
N MET A 162 3.37 -1.37 0.39
CA MET A 162 2.97 -2.50 1.23
C MET A 162 1.50 -2.82 1.01
N LEU A 163 1.21 -4.10 0.79
CA LEU A 163 -0.10 -4.60 0.41
C LEU A 163 -0.55 -5.70 1.37
N ASP A 164 -1.64 -5.48 2.07
CA ASP A 164 -2.22 -6.47 2.97
C ASP A 164 -3.24 -7.31 2.22
N GLU A 165 -2.88 -8.58 1.96
CA GLU A 165 -3.69 -9.57 1.22
C GLU A 165 -4.25 -9.02 -0.11
N PRO A 166 -3.40 -8.52 -1.03
CA PRO A 166 -3.86 -7.82 -2.23
C PRO A 166 -4.65 -8.68 -3.19
N THR A 167 -4.48 -10.00 -3.13
CA THR A 167 -5.12 -10.97 -4.04
C THR A 167 -6.48 -11.46 -3.57
N ASN A 168 -6.87 -11.16 -2.31
CA ASN A 168 -8.17 -11.56 -1.79
C ASN A 168 -9.31 -10.94 -2.60
N HIS A 169 -10.34 -11.74 -2.85
CA HIS A 169 -11.53 -11.38 -3.64
C HIS A 169 -11.25 -11.06 -5.12
N LEU A 170 -10.06 -11.39 -5.62
CA LEU A 170 -9.74 -11.34 -7.05
C LEU A 170 -9.79 -12.75 -7.65
N ASP A 171 -10.29 -12.85 -8.87
CA ASP A 171 -10.13 -14.08 -9.66
C ASP A 171 -8.66 -14.26 -10.10
N VAL A 172 -8.32 -15.47 -10.54
CA VAL A 172 -6.94 -15.85 -10.90
C VAL A 172 -6.33 -14.93 -11.96
N ARG A 173 -7.13 -14.50 -12.93
CA ARG A 173 -6.66 -13.60 -14.00
C ARG A 173 -6.23 -12.24 -13.43
N HIS A 174 -7.05 -11.67 -12.56
CA HIS A 174 -6.76 -10.38 -11.94
C HIS A 174 -5.64 -10.48 -10.90
N GLN A 175 -5.49 -11.63 -10.23
CA GLN A 175 -4.34 -11.88 -9.35
C GLN A 175 -3.02 -11.86 -10.13
N LEU A 176 -2.95 -12.58 -11.25
CA LEU A 176 -1.75 -12.61 -12.10
C LEU A 176 -1.43 -11.24 -12.67
N MET A 177 -2.44 -10.54 -13.21
CA MET A 177 -2.27 -9.19 -13.73
C MET A 177 -1.73 -8.22 -12.66
N LEU A 178 -2.24 -8.31 -11.43
CA LEU A 178 -1.75 -7.48 -10.32
C LEU A 178 -0.28 -7.78 -10.00
N LEU A 179 0.10 -9.05 -9.89
CA LEU A 179 1.48 -9.44 -9.60
C LEU A 179 2.45 -8.98 -10.71
N ASP A 180 2.06 -9.10 -11.97
CA ASP A 180 2.85 -8.63 -13.09
C ASP A 180 2.98 -7.10 -13.07
N THR A 181 1.89 -6.38 -12.76
CA THR A 181 1.89 -4.93 -12.59
C THR A 181 2.86 -4.50 -11.49
N LEU A 182 2.78 -5.14 -10.32
CA LEU A 182 3.65 -4.82 -9.18
C LEU A 182 5.13 -5.10 -9.50
N ARG A 183 5.42 -6.18 -10.21
CA ARG A 183 6.80 -6.48 -10.67
C ARG A 183 7.31 -5.45 -11.68
N ALA A 184 6.45 -5.05 -12.62
CA ALA A 184 6.80 -4.09 -13.66
C ALA A 184 6.90 -2.64 -13.16
N SER A 185 6.32 -2.32 -12.00
CA SER A 185 6.31 -0.96 -11.44
C SER A 185 7.69 -0.46 -11.04
N GLY A 186 8.66 -1.36 -10.83
CA GLY A 186 9.99 -1.05 -10.33
C GLY A 186 10.03 -0.64 -8.85
N GLN A 187 8.88 -0.57 -8.17
CA GLN A 187 8.82 -0.25 -6.74
C GLN A 187 9.32 -1.44 -5.91
N THR A 188 9.79 -1.16 -4.70
CA THR A 188 9.96 -2.20 -3.68
C THR A 188 8.58 -2.59 -3.18
N VAL A 189 8.26 -3.88 -3.19
CA VAL A 189 6.93 -4.37 -2.82
C VAL A 189 7.03 -5.33 -1.65
N VAL A 190 6.21 -5.12 -0.61
CA VAL A 190 6.00 -6.09 0.47
C VAL A 190 4.53 -6.46 0.51
N ALA A 191 4.20 -7.73 0.33
CA ALA A 191 2.81 -8.20 0.30
C ALA A 191 2.60 -9.36 1.25
N THR A 192 1.48 -9.37 1.97
CA THR A 192 1.06 -10.53 2.75
C THR A 192 0.21 -11.46 1.87
N THR A 193 0.31 -12.74 2.12
CA THR A 193 -0.51 -13.78 1.45
C THR A 193 -0.70 -15.00 2.36
N HIS A 194 -1.58 -15.89 1.94
CA HIS A 194 -1.84 -17.18 2.60
C HIS A 194 -0.95 -18.28 2.06
#